data_fcecb050c06441d4061d0229e738c9cb
#
_entry.id   fcecb050c06441d4061d0229e738c9cb
#
_cell.length_a   1.000
_cell.length_b   1.000
_cell.length_c   1.000
_cell.angle_alpha   90.00
_cell.angle_beta   90.00
_cell.angle_gamma   90.00
#
_symmetry.space_group_name_H-M   'P 1'
#
loop_
_entity.id
_entity.type
_entity.pdbx_description
1 polymer ?
#
loop_
_entity_poly.entity_id
_entity_poly.type
_entity_poly.pdbx_seq_one_letter_code
_entity_poly.pdbx_strand_id
1 'polypeptide(L)'
;MIRKFSNHSFVLLLVLIANALLCVAQSATHREIAITIDDLPAGAADHMSGSEILEMTTKLLTTLRDQKVPAVGFVNEKKLFRMGEVDDRITALNMWLDYGFELGNHTYSHTSLNRVSLQDWEEEVVRGETVTRMLLEQHKMHLRYFRHPYLDVGRDLETRRQAEAFLAERGYRIAPITMDAWDWMYAGVYDDARRRDDTALQQQLVSSYLSYTTAVFDYYEKFSRELIGYEPKQIILLHGNWLEADHIGELLDLLRKRGYQFITLQDALGDAAYSMSDEYVGEEGTNWIDHWAITRGRPPQNTPVFPQWVIDRSNALHHQLPPSPTP
;
A
#
# COMPACT_ATOMS: atom_id res chain seq x y z
N MET A 1 1.97 50.64 -57.08
CA MET A 1 3.15 50.11 -56.35
C MET A 1 2.63 49.10 -55.32
N ILE A 2 2.54 47.81 -55.69
CA ILE A 2 1.96 46.74 -54.85
C ILE A 2 3.14 46.03 -54.21
N ARG A 3 3.27 46.14 -52.84
CA ARG A 3 4.29 45.42 -52.07
C ARG A 3 3.92 43.93 -51.98
N LYS A 4 4.74 43.06 -52.56
CA LYS A 4 4.70 41.61 -52.33
C LYS A 4 5.10 41.31 -50.90
N PHE A 5 4.17 40.91 -50.07
CA PHE A 5 4.48 40.29 -48.75
C PHE A 5 5.10 38.89 -48.98
N SER A 6 6.26 38.70 -48.40
CA SER A 6 7.07 37.50 -48.57
C SER A 6 6.39 36.28 -47.89
N ASN A 7 6.13 35.20 -48.64
CA ASN A 7 5.61 33.92 -48.19
C ASN A 7 6.47 33.26 -47.07
N HIS A 8 7.70 33.72 -46.87
CA HIS A 8 8.63 33.15 -45.88
C HIS A 8 8.23 33.47 -44.42
N SER A 9 7.61 34.64 -44.16
CA SER A 9 7.17 35.05 -42.83
C SER A 9 5.97 34.21 -42.33
N PHE A 10 5.10 33.77 -43.24
CA PHE A 10 3.92 32.98 -42.91
C PHE A 10 4.28 31.52 -42.59
N VAL A 11 5.28 30.93 -43.25
CA VAL A 11 5.78 29.58 -43.01
C VAL A 11 6.53 29.51 -41.67
N LEU A 12 7.31 30.59 -41.34
CA LEU A 12 8.02 30.63 -40.05
C LEU A 12 7.09 30.73 -38.85
N LEU A 13 5.98 31.46 -38.98
CA LEU A 13 4.96 31.59 -37.95
C LEU A 13 4.19 30.27 -37.72
N LEU A 14 3.88 29.52 -38.77
CA LEU A 14 3.22 28.21 -38.70
C LEU A 14 4.12 27.15 -38.06
N VAL A 15 5.43 27.17 -38.33
CA VAL A 15 6.39 26.22 -37.69
C VAL A 15 6.58 26.54 -36.22
N LEU A 16 6.57 27.83 -35.83
CA LEU A 16 6.65 28.22 -34.40
C LEU A 16 5.39 27.86 -33.64
N ILE A 17 4.20 27.99 -34.22
CA ILE A 17 2.93 27.56 -33.60
C ILE A 17 2.83 26.07 -33.50
N ALA A 18 3.30 25.29 -34.49
CA ALA A 18 3.33 23.84 -34.45
C ALA A 18 4.28 23.30 -33.37
N ASN A 19 5.45 23.93 -33.17
CA ASN A 19 6.39 23.58 -32.12
C ASN A 19 5.86 23.95 -30.70
N ALA A 20 5.14 25.07 -30.58
CA ALA A 20 4.50 25.44 -29.32
C ALA A 20 3.35 24.49 -28.94
N LEU A 21 2.56 24.04 -29.93
CA LEU A 21 1.52 23.02 -29.72
C LEU A 21 2.09 21.63 -29.38
N LEU A 22 3.24 21.25 -29.95
CA LEU A 22 3.95 20.00 -29.60
C LEU A 22 4.55 20.07 -28.18
N CYS A 23 5.02 21.23 -27.71
CA CYS A 23 5.52 21.41 -26.35
C CYS A 23 4.42 21.39 -25.28
N VAL A 24 3.18 21.79 -25.61
CA VAL A 24 2.03 21.76 -24.69
C VAL A 24 1.43 20.35 -24.60
N ALA A 25 1.61 19.50 -25.62
CA ALA A 25 1.15 18.11 -25.61
C ALA A 25 2.07 17.14 -24.82
N GLN A 26 3.17 17.59 -24.26
CA GLN A 26 4.23 16.74 -23.70
C GLN A 26 4.39 16.84 -22.18
N SER A 27 3.31 17.09 -21.45
CA SER A 27 3.32 16.80 -20.00
C SER A 27 2.00 16.19 -19.54
N ALA A 28 1.58 15.10 -20.18
CA ALA A 28 0.85 14.09 -19.42
C ALA A 28 1.88 13.53 -18.43
N THR A 29 1.93 14.07 -17.22
CA THR A 29 2.71 13.48 -16.14
C THR A 29 2.26 12.04 -16.04
N HIS A 30 3.13 11.10 -16.44
CA HIS A 30 2.88 9.68 -16.24
C HIS A 30 2.82 9.46 -14.74
N ARG A 31 1.61 9.33 -14.21
CA ARG A 31 1.40 8.93 -12.83
C ARG A 31 1.67 7.44 -12.71
N GLU A 32 2.49 7.06 -11.77
CA GLU A 32 2.88 5.67 -11.55
C GLU A 32 2.58 5.26 -10.11
N ILE A 33 2.09 4.02 -9.92
CA ILE A 33 1.73 3.50 -8.61
C ILE A 33 2.07 2.02 -8.48
N ALA A 34 2.66 1.65 -7.35
CA ALA A 34 2.86 0.26 -6.94
C ALA A 34 1.77 -0.15 -5.94
N ILE A 35 1.25 -1.37 -6.11
CA ILE A 35 0.26 -1.98 -5.20
C ILE A 35 1.00 -2.80 -4.16
N THR A 36 0.73 -2.54 -2.88
CA THR A 36 1.25 -3.33 -1.75
C THR A 36 0.11 -3.75 -0.83
N ILE A 37 0.16 -5.01 -0.36
CA ILE A 37 -0.91 -5.62 0.42
C ILE A 37 -0.31 -6.25 1.68
N ASP A 38 -0.65 -5.70 2.82
CA ASP A 38 -0.12 -6.10 4.11
C ASP A 38 -0.97 -7.19 4.77
N ASP A 39 -0.47 -7.74 5.85
CA ASP A 39 -1.18 -8.65 6.77
C ASP A 39 -1.49 -10.04 6.22
N LEU A 40 -0.69 -10.54 5.27
CA LEU A 40 -0.91 -11.89 4.74
C LEU A 40 -0.69 -12.99 5.78
N PRO A 41 -1.45 -14.13 5.66
CA PRO A 41 -2.35 -14.49 4.56
C PRO A 41 -3.69 -13.75 4.56
N ALA A 42 -4.11 -13.15 5.68
CA ALA A 42 -5.29 -12.29 5.80
C ALA A 42 -5.22 -11.40 7.05
N GLY A 43 -5.74 -10.16 6.97
CA GLY A 43 -5.83 -9.26 8.13
C GLY A 43 -6.60 -9.89 9.29
N ALA A 44 -7.75 -10.49 8.99
CA ALA A 44 -8.62 -11.17 9.95
C ALA A 44 -8.36 -12.69 10.07
N ALA A 45 -7.13 -13.17 9.81
CA ALA A 45 -6.79 -14.60 9.76
C ALA A 45 -7.21 -15.40 11.03
N ASP A 46 -7.24 -14.76 12.19
CA ASP A 46 -7.66 -15.41 13.44
C ASP A 46 -9.15 -15.77 13.47
N HIS A 47 -9.95 -15.12 12.62
CA HIS A 47 -11.40 -15.30 12.50
C HIS A 47 -11.82 -15.99 11.20
N MET A 48 -10.86 -16.41 10.36
CA MET A 48 -11.10 -17.07 9.08
C MET A 48 -10.59 -18.51 9.11
N SER A 49 -11.31 -19.42 8.47
CA SER A 49 -10.80 -20.76 8.18
C SER A 49 -9.75 -20.74 7.07
N GLY A 50 -8.92 -21.79 6.97
CA GLY A 50 -7.95 -21.94 5.89
C GLY A 50 -8.62 -21.90 4.51
N SER A 51 -9.80 -22.51 4.35
CA SER A 51 -10.57 -22.49 3.08
C SER A 51 -11.06 -21.09 2.72
N GLU A 52 -11.53 -20.30 3.68
CA GLU A 52 -11.93 -18.90 3.43
C GLU A 52 -10.73 -18.03 3.02
N ILE A 53 -9.56 -18.25 3.62
CA ILE A 53 -8.32 -17.57 3.24
C ILE A 53 -7.92 -17.95 1.81
N LEU A 54 -8.00 -19.23 1.42
CA LEU A 54 -7.73 -19.68 0.06
C LEU A 54 -8.69 -19.05 -0.97
N GLU A 55 -10.00 -19.01 -0.65
CA GLU A 55 -11.02 -18.40 -1.52
C GLU A 55 -10.74 -16.91 -1.71
N MET A 56 -10.54 -16.16 -0.62
CA MET A 56 -10.23 -14.73 -0.63
C MET A 56 -8.96 -14.46 -1.45
N THR A 57 -7.89 -15.20 -1.17
CA THR A 57 -6.60 -15.07 -1.87
C THR A 57 -6.76 -15.36 -3.36
N THR A 58 -7.48 -16.43 -3.72
CA THR A 58 -7.74 -16.78 -5.13
C THR A 58 -8.42 -15.63 -5.87
N LYS A 59 -9.45 -15.05 -5.28
CA LYS A 59 -10.22 -13.96 -5.89
C LYS A 59 -9.38 -12.71 -6.08
N LEU A 60 -8.65 -12.30 -5.04
CA LEU A 60 -7.75 -11.15 -5.07
C LEU A 60 -6.67 -11.30 -6.15
N LEU A 61 -5.94 -12.41 -6.13
CA LEU A 61 -4.83 -12.65 -7.05
C LEU A 61 -5.30 -12.83 -8.49
N THR A 62 -6.46 -13.45 -8.71
CA THR A 62 -7.06 -13.59 -10.04
C THR A 62 -7.32 -12.21 -10.65
N THR A 63 -7.91 -11.30 -9.90
CA THR A 63 -8.19 -9.92 -10.37
C THR A 63 -6.89 -9.17 -10.71
N LEU A 64 -5.89 -9.23 -9.83
CA LEU A 64 -4.60 -8.57 -10.06
C LEU A 64 -3.88 -9.13 -11.31
N ARG A 65 -3.83 -10.47 -11.44
CA ARG A 65 -3.22 -11.15 -12.58
C ARG A 65 -3.91 -10.81 -13.90
N ASP A 66 -5.24 -10.93 -13.93
CA ASP A 66 -6.03 -10.73 -15.16
C ASP A 66 -5.97 -9.28 -15.64
N GLN A 67 -5.82 -8.35 -14.69
CA GLN A 67 -5.61 -6.94 -14.96
C GLN A 67 -4.14 -6.55 -15.15
N LYS A 68 -3.20 -7.51 -15.04
CA LYS A 68 -1.74 -7.34 -15.21
C LYS A 68 -1.15 -6.27 -14.28
N VAL A 69 -1.61 -6.25 -13.04
CA VAL A 69 -1.16 -5.32 -12.01
C VAL A 69 -0.14 -6.01 -11.12
N PRO A 70 1.13 -5.58 -11.10
CA PRO A 70 2.12 -6.14 -10.19
C PRO A 70 1.79 -5.77 -8.74
N ALA A 71 2.06 -6.68 -7.81
CA ALA A 71 1.84 -6.45 -6.38
C ALA A 71 2.89 -7.14 -5.52
N VAL A 72 3.08 -6.63 -4.30
CA VAL A 72 3.88 -7.27 -3.25
C VAL A 72 3.01 -7.47 -2.03
N GLY A 73 3.00 -8.68 -1.48
CA GLY A 73 2.31 -9.01 -0.24
C GLY A 73 3.28 -9.07 0.95
N PHE A 74 2.90 -8.52 2.10
CA PHE A 74 3.73 -8.53 3.33
C PHE A 74 3.14 -9.47 4.37
N VAL A 75 3.96 -10.40 4.86
CA VAL A 75 3.54 -11.60 5.60
C VAL A 75 3.77 -11.45 7.10
N ASN A 76 2.75 -11.81 7.89
CA ASN A 76 2.91 -12.08 9.33
C ASN A 76 2.86 -13.60 9.53
N GLU A 77 4.01 -14.24 9.67
CA GLU A 77 4.08 -15.72 9.70
C GLU A 77 3.35 -16.37 10.90
N LYS A 78 3.16 -15.66 12.01
CA LYS A 78 2.34 -16.17 13.15
C LYS A 78 0.94 -16.59 12.70
N LYS A 79 0.35 -15.87 11.76
CA LYS A 79 -0.99 -16.13 11.22
C LYS A 79 -1.09 -17.46 10.44
N LEU A 80 0.05 -18.08 10.08
CA LEU A 80 0.10 -19.38 9.40
C LEU A 80 -0.17 -20.55 10.36
N PHE A 81 0.19 -20.40 11.63
CA PHE A 81 0.25 -21.50 12.58
C PHE A 81 -1.07 -21.67 13.37
N ARG A 82 -2.11 -22.07 12.65
CA ARG A 82 -3.38 -22.49 13.26
C ARG A 82 -3.54 -24.00 13.11
N MET A 83 -3.82 -24.68 14.21
CA MET A 83 -3.93 -26.14 14.24
C MET A 83 -4.95 -26.65 13.21
N GLY A 84 -4.53 -27.59 12.36
CA GLY A 84 -5.35 -28.18 11.31
C GLY A 84 -5.50 -27.33 10.03
N GLU A 85 -4.91 -26.14 9.96
CA GLU A 85 -5.05 -25.23 8.82
C GLU A 85 -3.71 -24.71 8.25
N VAL A 86 -2.58 -25.19 8.78
CA VAL A 86 -1.24 -24.70 8.40
C VAL A 86 -1.00 -24.86 6.91
N ASP A 87 -1.36 -26.00 6.33
CA ASP A 87 -1.14 -26.29 4.92
C ASP A 87 -1.94 -25.34 4.01
N ASP A 88 -3.21 -25.09 4.34
CA ASP A 88 -4.05 -24.15 3.58
C ASP A 88 -3.48 -22.72 3.62
N ARG A 89 -3.04 -22.28 4.81
CA ARG A 89 -2.49 -20.93 5.02
C ARG A 89 -1.14 -20.73 4.33
N ILE A 90 -0.28 -21.77 4.33
CA ILE A 90 0.97 -21.75 3.54
C ILE A 90 0.65 -21.81 2.04
N THR A 91 -0.34 -22.61 1.63
CA THR A 91 -0.79 -22.66 0.24
C THR A 91 -1.26 -21.28 -0.25
N ALA A 92 -1.99 -20.52 0.59
CA ALA A 92 -2.40 -19.16 0.25
C ALA A 92 -1.20 -18.25 -0.04
N LEU A 93 -0.10 -18.36 0.72
CA LEU A 93 1.14 -17.61 0.42
C LEU A 93 1.81 -18.11 -0.86
N ASN A 94 1.87 -19.43 -1.07
CA ASN A 94 2.48 -20.00 -2.28
C ASN A 94 1.74 -19.55 -3.54
N MET A 95 0.42 -19.37 -3.47
CA MET A 95 -0.37 -18.85 -4.60
C MET A 95 0.08 -17.46 -5.06
N TRP A 96 0.56 -16.58 -4.16
CA TRP A 96 1.15 -15.30 -4.57
C TRP A 96 2.30 -15.51 -5.56
N LEU A 97 3.18 -16.43 -5.25
CA LEU A 97 4.37 -16.75 -6.06
C LEU A 97 4.00 -17.48 -7.36
N ASP A 98 3.04 -18.42 -7.30
CA ASP A 98 2.52 -19.12 -8.48
C ASP A 98 1.85 -18.16 -9.48
N TYR A 99 1.23 -17.09 -8.98
CA TYR A 99 0.63 -16.04 -9.81
C TYR A 99 1.65 -14.99 -10.29
N GLY A 100 2.92 -15.11 -9.88
CA GLY A 100 4.01 -14.23 -10.31
C GLY A 100 4.16 -12.95 -9.48
N PHE A 101 3.56 -12.90 -8.30
CA PHE A 101 3.70 -11.80 -7.35
C PHE A 101 4.89 -12.01 -6.41
N GLU A 102 5.20 -11.01 -5.58
CA GLU A 102 6.28 -11.07 -4.61
C GLU A 102 5.75 -11.09 -3.18
N LEU A 103 6.58 -11.61 -2.27
CA LEU A 103 6.33 -11.57 -0.84
C LEU A 103 7.43 -10.79 -0.11
N GLY A 104 7.04 -10.07 0.94
CA GLY A 104 7.91 -9.35 1.88
C GLY A 104 7.64 -9.75 3.32
N ASN A 105 8.50 -9.31 4.23
CA ASN A 105 8.39 -9.56 5.67
C ASN A 105 7.63 -8.40 6.36
N HIS A 106 6.69 -8.75 7.24
CA HIS A 106 5.90 -7.80 8.04
C HIS A 106 5.98 -8.12 9.54
N THR A 107 7.12 -8.61 10.00
CA THR A 107 7.38 -9.24 11.29
C THR A 107 6.56 -10.53 11.51
N TYR A 108 6.94 -11.32 12.50
CA TYR A 108 6.25 -12.58 12.80
C TYR A 108 4.81 -12.35 13.25
N SER A 109 4.60 -11.47 14.25
CA SER A 109 3.31 -11.28 14.90
C SER A 109 2.73 -9.87 14.75
N HIS A 110 3.13 -9.13 13.69
CA HIS A 110 2.73 -7.73 13.47
C HIS A 110 3.21 -6.81 14.60
N THR A 111 4.43 -7.03 15.10
CA THR A 111 4.97 -6.28 16.25
C THR A 111 5.50 -4.91 15.84
N SER A 112 5.00 -3.87 16.51
CA SER A 112 5.42 -2.47 16.33
C SER A 112 6.81 -2.22 16.95
N LEU A 113 7.71 -1.58 16.21
CA LEU A 113 9.00 -1.08 16.74
C LEU A 113 8.81 -0.04 17.84
N ASN A 114 7.67 0.67 17.85
CA ASN A 114 7.38 1.70 18.85
C ASN A 114 6.90 1.13 20.21
N ARG A 115 6.60 -0.18 20.29
CA ARG A 115 5.95 -0.78 21.46
C ARG A 115 6.78 -1.80 22.21
N VAL A 116 7.90 -2.23 21.63
CA VAL A 116 8.79 -3.23 22.22
C VAL A 116 10.25 -2.74 22.18
N SER A 117 11.16 -3.49 22.81
CA SER A 117 12.60 -3.20 22.68
C SER A 117 13.07 -3.46 21.24
N LEU A 118 14.16 -2.81 20.83
CA LEU A 118 14.77 -3.06 19.51
C LEU A 118 15.13 -4.55 19.36
N GLN A 119 15.68 -5.18 20.39
CA GLN A 119 16.05 -6.60 20.37
C GLN A 119 14.82 -7.51 20.14
N ASP A 120 13.72 -7.29 20.86
CA ASP A 120 12.50 -8.07 20.68
C ASP A 120 11.93 -7.90 19.27
N TRP A 121 12.03 -6.67 18.72
CA TRP A 121 11.57 -6.40 17.37
C TRP A 121 12.48 -7.07 16.32
N GLU A 122 13.80 -7.06 16.50
CA GLU A 122 14.75 -7.78 15.64
C GLU A 122 14.47 -9.29 15.63
N GLU A 123 14.15 -9.88 16.78
CA GLU A 123 13.74 -11.29 16.89
C GLU A 123 12.43 -11.55 16.13
N GLU A 124 11.47 -10.64 16.17
CA GLU A 124 10.22 -10.71 15.41
C GLU A 124 10.46 -10.64 13.89
N VAL A 125 11.41 -9.82 13.43
CA VAL A 125 11.82 -9.77 12.01
C VAL A 125 12.42 -11.12 11.59
N VAL A 126 13.35 -11.68 12.39
CA VAL A 126 14.02 -12.97 12.10
C VAL A 126 13.02 -14.14 12.10
N ARG A 127 12.11 -14.17 13.05
CA ARG A 127 11.07 -15.21 13.10
C ARG A 127 10.10 -15.13 11.93
N GLY A 128 9.80 -13.92 11.44
CA GLY A 128 8.85 -13.65 10.37
C GLY A 128 9.39 -13.90 8.96
N GLU A 129 10.57 -14.52 8.80
CA GLU A 129 11.14 -14.77 7.47
C GLU A 129 11.29 -16.26 7.12
N THR A 130 10.99 -17.16 8.04
CA THR A 130 11.34 -18.59 7.89
C THR A 130 10.56 -19.27 6.77
N VAL A 131 9.24 -19.19 6.80
CA VAL A 131 8.36 -19.82 5.79
C VAL A 131 8.42 -19.01 4.50
N THR A 132 8.37 -17.70 4.59
CA THR A 132 8.37 -16.79 3.43
C THR A 132 9.66 -16.96 2.61
N ARG A 133 10.82 -17.05 3.28
CA ARG A 133 12.12 -17.28 2.62
C ARG A 133 12.14 -18.65 1.93
N MET A 134 11.69 -19.69 2.60
CA MET A 134 11.62 -21.05 2.05
C MET A 134 10.75 -21.08 0.76
N LEU A 135 9.57 -20.46 0.78
CA LEU A 135 8.68 -20.39 -0.38
C LEU A 135 9.32 -19.62 -1.54
N LEU A 136 9.91 -18.47 -1.26
CA LEU A 136 10.60 -17.67 -2.29
C LEU A 136 11.76 -18.43 -2.92
N GLU A 137 12.57 -19.15 -2.12
CA GLU A 137 13.68 -19.98 -2.64
C GLU A 137 13.20 -21.09 -3.57
N GLN A 138 12.07 -21.73 -3.28
CA GLN A 138 11.44 -22.73 -4.16
C GLN A 138 11.06 -22.11 -5.53
N HIS A 139 10.69 -20.84 -5.55
CA HIS A 139 10.39 -20.07 -6.76
C HIS A 139 11.61 -19.36 -7.36
N LYS A 140 12.84 -19.60 -6.86
CA LYS A 140 14.09 -18.95 -7.29
C LYS A 140 14.06 -17.43 -7.11
N MET A 141 13.35 -16.98 -6.09
CA MET A 141 13.21 -15.59 -5.67
C MET A 141 13.90 -15.37 -4.32
N HIS A 142 14.09 -14.11 -3.95
CA HIS A 142 14.73 -13.74 -2.69
C HIS A 142 13.81 -12.81 -1.88
N LEU A 143 13.80 -13.00 -0.55
CA LEU A 143 13.13 -12.10 0.37
C LEU A 143 13.92 -10.81 0.49
N ARG A 144 13.39 -9.73 -0.06
CA ARG A 144 14.09 -8.45 -0.22
C ARG A 144 13.35 -7.22 0.34
N TYR A 145 12.08 -7.36 0.69
CA TYR A 145 11.29 -6.24 1.18
C TYR A 145 10.84 -6.44 2.61
N PHE A 146 10.88 -5.35 3.37
CA PHE A 146 10.35 -5.28 4.72
C PHE A 146 9.35 -4.11 4.81
N ARG A 147 8.22 -4.34 5.48
CA ARG A 147 7.25 -3.30 5.84
C ARG A 147 7.13 -3.22 7.36
N HIS A 148 7.28 -2.02 7.90
CA HIS A 148 7.06 -1.78 9.32
C HIS A 148 5.58 -1.94 9.68
N PRO A 149 5.22 -2.80 10.66
CA PRO A 149 3.87 -2.83 11.22
C PRO A 149 3.45 -1.44 11.74
N TYR A 150 2.20 -1.07 11.47
CA TYR A 150 1.64 0.25 11.81
C TYR A 150 2.40 1.43 11.18
N LEU A 151 3.30 1.19 10.25
CA LEU A 151 4.26 2.18 9.71
C LEU A 151 5.19 2.76 10.79
N ASP A 152 5.31 2.13 11.94
CA ASP A 152 6.10 2.55 13.09
C ASP A 152 7.60 2.37 12.84
N VAL A 153 8.32 3.47 12.70
CA VAL A 153 9.75 3.48 12.34
C VAL A 153 10.69 3.74 13.53
N GLY A 154 10.14 3.87 14.73
CA GLY A 154 10.86 4.19 15.96
C GLY A 154 10.42 5.51 16.60
N ARG A 155 10.50 5.60 17.92
CA ARG A 155 10.14 6.80 18.69
C ARG A 155 11.26 7.84 18.77
N ASP A 156 12.47 7.42 18.44
CA ASP A 156 13.67 8.27 18.41
C ASP A 156 14.59 7.86 17.26
N LEU A 157 15.45 8.80 16.85
CA LEU A 157 16.35 8.60 15.70
C LEU A 157 17.41 7.52 15.93
N GLU A 158 17.81 7.26 17.16
CA GLU A 158 18.82 6.23 17.45
C GLU A 158 18.22 4.85 17.22
N THR A 159 17.06 4.56 17.82
CA THR A 159 16.31 3.32 17.62
C THR A 159 16.00 3.09 16.13
N ARG A 160 15.54 4.14 15.43
CA ARG A 160 15.27 4.06 14.00
C ARG A 160 16.49 3.69 13.18
N ARG A 161 17.63 4.36 13.39
CA ARG A 161 18.88 4.09 12.66
C ARG A 161 19.41 2.68 12.91
N GLN A 162 19.32 2.20 14.15
CA GLN A 162 19.71 0.84 14.48
C GLN A 162 18.83 -0.20 13.78
N ALA A 163 17.51 0.00 13.77
CA ALA A 163 16.57 -0.87 13.05
C ALA A 163 16.83 -0.85 11.53
N GLU A 164 17.04 0.32 10.93
CA GLU A 164 17.37 0.47 9.51
C GLU A 164 18.69 -0.24 9.16
N ALA A 165 19.73 -0.12 10.01
CA ALA A 165 21.01 -0.80 9.83
C ALA A 165 20.85 -2.33 9.92
N PHE A 166 20.11 -2.84 10.91
CA PHE A 166 19.79 -4.25 11.05
C PHE A 166 19.07 -4.82 9.82
N LEU A 167 18.07 -4.11 9.31
CA LEU A 167 17.35 -4.52 8.09
C LEU A 167 18.28 -4.53 6.88
N ALA A 168 19.13 -3.51 6.72
CA ALA A 168 20.07 -3.41 5.62
C ALA A 168 21.12 -4.53 5.65
N GLU A 169 21.68 -4.87 6.83
CA GLU A 169 22.62 -5.99 7.01
C GLU A 169 22.01 -7.34 6.62
N ARG A 170 20.69 -7.51 6.80
CA ARG A 170 19.95 -8.69 6.40
C ARG A 170 19.49 -8.67 4.93
N GLY A 171 19.85 -7.63 4.18
CA GLY A 171 19.53 -7.49 2.76
C GLY A 171 18.10 -6.98 2.48
N TYR A 172 17.43 -6.46 3.49
CA TYR A 172 16.11 -5.87 3.30
C TYR A 172 16.18 -4.45 2.74
N ARG A 173 15.22 -4.15 1.90
CA ARG A 173 14.84 -2.79 1.51
C ARG A 173 13.49 -2.47 2.15
N ILE A 174 13.44 -1.38 2.90
CA ILE A 174 12.18 -0.91 3.50
C ILE A 174 11.22 -0.51 2.38
N ALA A 175 9.98 -0.95 2.50
CA ALA A 175 8.87 -0.59 1.61
C ALA A 175 8.03 0.51 2.27
N PRO A 176 8.27 1.79 1.94
CA PRO A 176 7.45 2.91 2.39
C PRO A 176 6.07 2.88 1.73
N ILE A 177 5.16 3.73 2.22
CA ILE A 177 3.90 4.02 1.54
C ILE A 177 3.71 5.52 1.39
N THR A 178 2.94 5.92 0.39
CA THR A 178 2.57 7.32 0.16
C THR A 178 1.06 7.53 0.15
N MET A 179 0.29 6.47 -0.07
CA MET A 179 -1.17 6.49 -0.11
C MET A 179 -1.73 5.43 0.83
N ASP A 180 -2.57 5.86 1.78
CA ASP A 180 -3.29 5.00 2.71
C ASP A 180 -4.75 5.47 2.78
N ALA A 181 -5.67 4.65 2.33
CA ALA A 181 -7.11 4.91 2.33
C ALA A 181 -7.84 4.17 3.45
N TRP A 182 -7.12 3.61 4.43
CA TRP A 182 -7.65 2.92 5.61
C TRP A 182 -8.65 1.82 5.25
N ASP A 183 -8.36 1.03 4.23
CA ASP A 183 -9.19 -0.10 3.80
C ASP A 183 -9.50 -1.07 4.94
N TRP A 184 -8.56 -1.29 5.86
CA TRP A 184 -8.71 -2.15 7.03
C TRP A 184 -9.87 -1.73 7.96
N MET A 185 -10.14 -0.41 8.08
CA MET A 185 -11.29 0.09 8.86
C MET A 185 -12.62 -0.25 8.21
N TYR A 186 -12.67 -0.16 6.88
CA TYR A 186 -13.85 -0.59 6.11
C TYR A 186 -14.00 -2.10 6.11
N ALA A 187 -12.89 -2.85 6.00
CA ALA A 187 -12.89 -4.29 5.83
C ALA A 187 -13.58 -5.03 6.99
N GLY A 188 -13.37 -4.61 8.24
CA GLY A 188 -14.04 -5.23 9.38
C GLY A 188 -15.57 -5.11 9.32
N VAL A 189 -16.07 -3.94 8.93
CA VAL A 189 -17.52 -3.70 8.78
C VAL A 189 -18.07 -4.38 7.53
N TYR A 190 -17.29 -4.42 6.45
CA TYR A 190 -17.64 -5.11 5.21
C TYR A 190 -17.79 -6.62 5.43
N ASP A 191 -16.86 -7.21 6.16
CA ASP A 191 -16.82 -8.64 6.47
C ASP A 191 -18.05 -9.06 7.33
N ASP A 192 -18.44 -8.23 8.30
CA ASP A 192 -19.65 -8.44 9.06
C ASP A 192 -20.91 -8.33 8.17
N ALA A 193 -20.99 -7.31 7.30
CA ALA A 193 -22.09 -7.16 6.34
C ALA A 193 -22.17 -8.34 5.37
N ARG A 194 -21.00 -8.84 4.91
CA ARG A 194 -20.90 -9.99 4.02
C ARG A 194 -21.44 -11.26 4.68
N ARG A 195 -21.04 -11.54 5.93
CA ARG A 195 -21.54 -12.70 6.69
C ARG A 195 -23.03 -12.67 6.97
N ARG A 196 -23.65 -11.50 6.97
CA ARG A 196 -25.08 -11.31 7.17
C ARG A 196 -25.88 -11.15 5.88
N ASP A 197 -25.23 -11.28 4.72
CA ASP A 197 -25.83 -11.03 3.41
C ASP A 197 -26.46 -9.64 3.27
N ASP A 198 -25.96 -8.63 4.02
CA ASP A 198 -26.39 -7.23 3.96
C ASP A 198 -25.77 -6.52 2.75
N THR A 199 -26.32 -6.82 1.56
CA THR A 199 -25.82 -6.27 0.29
C THR A 199 -25.95 -4.75 0.22
N ALA A 200 -26.95 -4.16 0.87
CA ALA A 200 -27.13 -2.70 0.90
C ALA A 200 -25.98 -2.02 1.67
N LEU A 201 -25.62 -2.56 2.83
CA LEU A 201 -24.48 -2.05 3.61
C LEU A 201 -23.14 -2.29 2.89
N GLN A 202 -22.94 -3.46 2.23
CA GLN A 202 -21.74 -3.72 1.43
C GLN A 202 -21.57 -2.65 0.35
N GLN A 203 -22.62 -2.35 -0.43
CA GLN A 203 -22.59 -1.32 -1.48
C GLN A 203 -22.31 0.08 -0.90
N GLN A 204 -22.91 0.42 0.25
CA GLN A 204 -22.64 1.70 0.92
C GLN A 204 -21.18 1.82 1.37
N LEU A 205 -20.60 0.75 1.92
CA LEU A 205 -19.19 0.70 2.34
C LEU A 205 -18.24 0.88 1.15
N VAL A 206 -18.46 0.13 0.05
CA VAL A 206 -17.65 0.25 -1.16
C VAL A 206 -17.70 1.66 -1.72
N SER A 207 -18.91 2.24 -1.86
CA SER A 207 -19.06 3.62 -2.33
C SER A 207 -18.33 4.62 -1.44
N SER A 208 -18.43 4.46 -0.12
CA SER A 208 -17.74 5.31 0.85
C SER A 208 -16.22 5.13 0.79
N TYR A 209 -15.73 3.90 0.68
CA TYR A 209 -14.30 3.57 0.53
C TYR A 209 -13.70 4.24 -0.71
N LEU A 210 -14.30 4.08 -1.88
CA LEU A 210 -13.84 4.69 -3.11
C LEU A 210 -13.89 6.22 -3.08
N SER A 211 -14.91 6.79 -2.42
CA SER A 211 -15.01 8.24 -2.22
C SER A 211 -13.94 8.79 -1.30
N TYR A 212 -13.67 8.10 -0.18
CA TYR A 212 -12.60 8.48 0.74
C TYR A 212 -11.22 8.32 0.09
N THR A 213 -10.99 7.20 -0.61
CA THR A 213 -9.76 6.99 -1.41
C THR A 213 -9.55 8.14 -2.39
N THR A 214 -10.61 8.57 -3.10
CA THR A 214 -10.52 9.73 -4.00
C THR A 214 -10.04 10.98 -3.28
N ALA A 215 -10.61 11.29 -2.10
CA ALA A 215 -10.21 12.45 -1.32
C ALA A 215 -8.76 12.37 -0.82
N VAL A 216 -8.30 11.17 -0.41
CA VAL A 216 -6.89 10.92 -0.02
C VAL A 216 -5.96 11.20 -1.19
N PHE A 217 -6.27 10.67 -2.38
CA PHE A 217 -5.44 10.92 -3.57
C PHE A 217 -5.44 12.40 -3.96
N ASP A 218 -6.60 13.08 -3.98
CA ASP A 218 -6.68 14.51 -4.28
C ASP A 218 -5.79 15.34 -3.35
N TYR A 219 -5.79 14.98 -2.06
CA TYR A 219 -4.98 15.66 -1.06
C TYR A 219 -3.48 15.41 -1.27
N TYR A 220 -3.03 14.16 -1.30
CA TYR A 220 -1.59 13.84 -1.33
C TYR A 220 -0.95 14.09 -2.69
N GLU A 221 -1.67 13.96 -3.80
CA GLU A 221 -1.20 14.40 -5.13
C GLU A 221 -0.90 15.89 -5.15
N LYS A 222 -1.79 16.71 -4.56
CA LYS A 222 -1.57 18.15 -4.44
C LYS A 222 -0.45 18.46 -3.45
N PHE A 223 -0.50 17.85 -2.27
CA PHE A 223 0.44 18.13 -1.19
C PHE A 223 1.88 17.74 -1.57
N SER A 224 2.09 16.62 -2.24
CA SER A 224 3.42 16.24 -2.73
C SER A 224 3.99 17.24 -3.72
N ARG A 225 3.19 17.74 -4.69
CA ARG A 225 3.63 18.79 -5.61
C ARG A 225 4.04 20.09 -4.88
N GLU A 226 3.30 20.48 -3.85
CA GLU A 226 3.60 21.66 -3.04
C GLU A 226 4.83 21.47 -2.14
N LEU A 227 5.08 20.23 -1.70
CA LEU A 227 6.16 19.89 -0.79
C LEU A 227 7.50 19.68 -1.50
N ILE A 228 7.50 18.89 -2.58
CA ILE A 228 8.71 18.43 -3.27
C ILE A 228 8.78 18.83 -4.74
N GLY A 229 7.76 19.54 -5.25
CA GLY A 229 7.74 20.10 -6.61
C GLY A 229 7.18 19.18 -7.69
N TYR A 230 6.84 17.92 -7.37
CA TYR A 230 6.25 16.95 -8.28
C TYR A 230 5.45 15.88 -7.53
N GLU A 231 4.69 15.05 -8.26
CA GLU A 231 4.10 13.84 -7.71
C GLU A 231 5.11 12.69 -7.80
N PRO A 232 5.55 12.08 -6.67
CA PRO A 232 6.43 10.93 -6.74
C PRO A 232 5.69 9.71 -7.28
N LYS A 233 6.42 8.69 -7.70
CA LYS A 233 5.82 7.38 -7.91
C LYS A 233 5.18 6.91 -6.62
N GLN A 234 3.88 6.64 -6.66
CA GLN A 234 3.11 6.33 -5.46
C GLN A 234 3.29 4.85 -5.05
N ILE A 235 3.12 4.59 -3.77
CA ILE A 235 3.02 3.24 -3.21
C ILE A 235 1.78 3.24 -2.34
N ILE A 236 0.76 2.46 -2.72
CA ILE A 236 -0.48 2.34 -1.95
C ILE A 236 -0.39 1.17 -0.98
N LEU A 237 -0.86 1.41 0.25
CA LEU A 237 -1.09 0.41 1.27
C LEU A 237 -2.52 -0.10 1.19
N LEU A 238 -2.66 -1.41 1.07
CA LEU A 238 -3.88 -2.19 1.19
C LEU A 238 -3.62 -3.35 2.14
N HIS A 239 -4.66 -4.09 2.55
CA HIS A 239 -4.53 -5.26 3.41
C HIS A 239 -5.21 -6.48 2.79
N GLY A 240 -4.75 -7.68 3.16
CA GLY A 240 -5.37 -8.93 2.74
C GLY A 240 -6.73 -9.12 3.42
N ASN A 241 -7.83 -8.73 2.76
CA ASN A 241 -9.17 -8.75 3.31
C ASN A 241 -10.25 -8.99 2.23
N TRP A 242 -11.49 -9.23 2.65
CA TRP A 242 -12.60 -9.50 1.73
C TRP A 242 -13.05 -8.27 0.94
N LEU A 243 -12.92 -7.05 1.48
CA LEU A 243 -13.24 -5.84 0.72
C LEU A 243 -12.34 -5.75 -0.52
N GLU A 244 -11.04 -5.94 -0.35
CA GLU A 244 -10.10 -5.93 -1.48
C GLU A 244 -10.30 -7.13 -2.40
N ALA A 245 -10.55 -8.33 -1.86
CA ALA A 245 -10.81 -9.50 -2.69
C ALA A 245 -12.05 -9.33 -3.58
N ASP A 246 -13.09 -8.69 -3.08
CA ASP A 246 -14.34 -8.46 -3.81
C ASP A 246 -14.28 -7.24 -4.74
N HIS A 247 -13.56 -6.15 -4.37
CA HIS A 247 -13.71 -4.83 -4.98
C HIS A 247 -12.38 -4.16 -5.41
N ILE A 248 -11.24 -4.84 -5.34
CA ILE A 248 -9.97 -4.27 -5.83
C ILE A 248 -10.06 -3.85 -7.30
N GLY A 249 -10.88 -4.53 -8.11
CA GLY A 249 -11.10 -4.17 -9.51
C GLY A 249 -11.61 -2.74 -9.68
N GLU A 250 -12.55 -2.30 -8.82
CA GLU A 250 -13.11 -0.95 -8.84
C GLU A 250 -12.09 0.09 -8.36
N LEU A 251 -11.26 -0.26 -7.38
CA LEU A 251 -10.12 0.58 -6.97
C LEU A 251 -9.11 0.74 -8.11
N LEU A 252 -8.73 -0.34 -8.79
CA LEU A 252 -7.82 -0.28 -9.94
C LEU A 252 -8.39 0.56 -11.08
N ASP A 253 -9.69 0.48 -11.34
CA ASP A 253 -10.37 1.31 -12.34
C ASP A 253 -10.40 2.79 -11.92
N LEU A 254 -10.60 3.10 -10.64
CA LEU A 254 -10.47 4.45 -10.10
C LEU A 254 -9.07 5.00 -10.35
N LEU A 255 -8.03 4.23 -10.06
CA LEU A 255 -6.64 4.64 -10.27
C LEU A 255 -6.32 4.86 -11.76
N ARG A 256 -6.80 3.98 -12.66
CA ARG A 256 -6.67 4.19 -14.11
C ARG A 256 -7.36 5.47 -14.59
N LYS A 257 -8.57 5.75 -14.11
CA LYS A 257 -9.30 6.98 -14.42
C LYS A 257 -8.55 8.24 -13.95
N ARG A 258 -7.75 8.12 -12.89
CA ARG A 258 -6.85 9.18 -12.40
C ARG A 258 -5.55 9.28 -13.21
N GLY A 259 -5.33 8.39 -14.18
CA GLY A 259 -4.15 8.38 -15.05
C GLY A 259 -2.96 7.60 -14.53
N TYR A 260 -3.14 6.77 -13.49
CA TYR A 260 -2.08 5.93 -12.96
C TYR A 260 -1.78 4.73 -13.86
N GLN A 261 -0.48 4.47 -14.04
CA GLN A 261 0.06 3.21 -14.57
C GLN A 261 0.57 2.38 -13.40
N PHE A 262 0.28 1.08 -13.42
CA PHE A 262 0.75 0.16 -12.39
C PHE A 262 2.18 -0.27 -12.68
N ILE A 263 3.05 -0.11 -11.68
CA ILE A 263 4.47 -0.45 -11.75
C ILE A 263 4.85 -1.38 -10.60
N THR A 264 6.03 -2.00 -10.69
CA THR A 264 6.56 -2.81 -9.59
C THR A 264 6.96 -1.93 -8.41
N LEU A 265 6.98 -2.50 -7.19
CA LEU A 265 7.53 -1.81 -6.03
C LEU A 265 9.00 -1.40 -6.25
N GLN A 266 9.78 -2.22 -6.95
CA GLN A 266 11.16 -1.88 -7.31
C GLN A 266 11.24 -0.60 -8.15
N ASP A 267 10.37 -0.45 -9.15
CA ASP A 267 10.34 0.73 -10.02
C ASP A 267 9.86 1.97 -9.26
N ALA A 268 8.89 1.80 -8.34
CA ALA A 268 8.43 2.89 -7.48
C ALA A 268 9.56 3.39 -6.59
N LEU A 269 10.26 2.48 -5.92
CA LEU A 269 11.39 2.80 -5.04
C LEU A 269 12.61 3.38 -5.79
N GLY A 270 12.61 3.40 -7.12
CA GLY A 270 13.59 4.10 -7.95
C GLY A 270 13.36 5.61 -8.03
N ASP A 271 12.24 6.14 -7.55
CA ASP A 271 11.99 7.58 -7.52
C ASP A 271 12.92 8.29 -6.52
N ALA A 272 13.41 9.47 -6.92
CA ALA A 272 14.33 10.26 -6.10
C ALA A 272 13.73 10.67 -4.75
N ALA A 273 12.41 10.76 -4.64
CA ALA A 273 11.73 11.08 -3.39
C ALA A 273 12.10 10.10 -2.27
N TYR A 274 12.21 8.80 -2.57
CA TYR A 274 12.54 7.76 -1.58
C TYR A 274 14.02 7.76 -1.14
N SER A 275 14.84 8.66 -1.70
CA SER A 275 16.22 8.90 -1.28
C SER A 275 16.39 10.23 -0.53
N MET A 276 15.30 10.96 -0.31
CA MET A 276 15.34 12.22 0.45
C MET A 276 15.60 11.97 1.94
N SER A 277 16.13 13.00 2.61
CA SER A 277 16.28 12.96 4.09
C SER A 277 14.91 12.77 4.74
N ASP A 278 14.85 11.80 5.64
CA ASP A 278 13.69 11.46 6.43
C ASP A 278 14.15 11.28 7.89
N GLU A 279 13.78 12.23 8.74
CA GLU A 279 14.11 12.24 10.17
C GLU A 279 12.83 12.10 11.03
N TYR A 280 11.76 11.61 10.43
CA TYR A 280 10.52 11.38 11.16
C TYR A 280 10.73 10.33 12.24
N VAL A 281 10.27 10.63 13.44
CA VAL A 281 10.09 9.72 14.57
C VAL A 281 8.81 10.15 15.31
N GLY A 282 8.08 9.21 15.88
CA GLY A 282 6.81 9.52 16.54
C GLY A 282 6.24 8.35 17.31
N GLU A 283 5.17 8.61 18.06
CA GLU A 283 4.42 7.58 18.78
C GLU A 283 3.69 6.63 17.84
N GLU A 284 3.23 7.14 16.68
CA GLU A 284 2.47 6.40 15.66
C GLU A 284 3.11 6.62 14.30
N GLY A 285 3.04 5.61 13.43
CA GLY A 285 3.50 5.71 12.06
C GLY A 285 2.56 6.50 11.17
N THR A 286 3.09 6.97 10.06
CA THR A 286 2.32 7.65 9.01
C THR A 286 2.95 7.38 7.64
N ASN A 287 2.36 7.89 6.56
CA ASN A 287 2.89 7.75 5.21
C ASN A 287 4.15 8.61 4.98
N TRP A 288 4.95 8.27 3.97
CA TRP A 288 6.24 8.93 3.74
C TRP A 288 6.14 10.36 3.21
N ILE A 289 5.02 10.79 2.61
CA ILE A 289 4.83 12.20 2.28
C ILE A 289 4.74 13.03 3.56
N ASP A 290 4.06 12.50 4.59
CA ASP A 290 4.01 13.13 5.91
C ASP A 290 5.37 13.12 6.60
N HIS A 291 6.15 12.03 6.52
CA HIS A 291 7.52 11.98 7.00
C HIS A 291 8.35 13.12 6.43
N TRP A 292 8.35 13.26 5.08
CA TRP A 292 9.12 14.31 4.41
C TRP A 292 8.63 15.71 4.76
N ALA A 293 7.33 15.87 4.97
CA ALA A 293 6.73 17.15 5.37
C ALA A 293 7.14 17.54 6.79
N ILE A 294 7.03 16.61 7.74
CA ILE A 294 7.42 16.83 9.15
C ILE A 294 8.92 17.10 9.25
N THR A 295 9.77 16.33 8.57
CA THR A 295 11.22 16.54 8.50
C THR A 295 11.57 17.94 8.00
N ARG A 296 10.75 18.53 7.12
CA ARG A 296 10.91 19.91 6.60
C ARG A 296 10.21 21.00 7.42
N GLY A 297 9.63 20.66 8.57
CA GLY A 297 8.88 21.61 9.41
C GLY A 297 7.57 22.07 8.77
N ARG A 298 7.00 21.29 7.85
CA ARG A 298 5.73 21.56 7.15
C ARG A 298 4.71 20.43 7.35
N PRO A 299 4.30 20.11 8.60
CA PRO A 299 3.40 18.99 8.87
C PRO A 299 2.11 19.12 8.08
N PRO A 300 1.49 17.99 7.68
CA PRO A 300 0.24 17.99 6.92
C PRO A 300 -0.88 18.71 7.69
N GLN A 301 -1.75 19.41 6.98
CA GLN A 301 -2.89 20.11 7.54
C GLN A 301 -4.12 19.86 6.69
N ASN A 302 -5.30 19.84 7.34
CA ASN A 302 -6.57 19.61 6.67
C ASN A 302 -6.60 18.31 5.85
N THR A 303 -6.02 17.23 6.39
CA THR A 303 -6.09 15.91 5.78
C THR A 303 -7.54 15.45 5.64
N PRO A 304 -7.87 14.59 4.68
CA PRO A 304 -9.21 14.05 4.52
C PRO A 304 -9.72 13.41 5.80
N VAL A 305 -10.94 13.76 6.19
CA VAL A 305 -11.57 13.22 7.41
C VAL A 305 -12.19 11.87 7.07
N PHE A 306 -11.81 10.84 7.84
CA PHE A 306 -12.38 9.51 7.69
C PHE A 306 -13.86 9.51 8.09
N PRO A 307 -14.77 8.79 7.39
CA PRO A 307 -16.19 8.79 7.66
C PRO A 307 -16.55 8.26 9.05
N GLN A 308 -17.07 9.14 9.91
CA GLN A 308 -17.38 8.81 11.31
C GLN A 308 -18.33 7.61 11.45
N TRP A 309 -19.30 7.47 10.56
CA TRP A 309 -20.24 6.36 10.61
C TRP A 309 -19.60 4.97 10.45
N VAL A 310 -18.45 4.89 9.74
CA VAL A 310 -17.66 3.64 9.62
C VAL A 310 -16.96 3.36 10.94
N ILE A 311 -16.35 4.37 11.55
CA ILE A 311 -15.73 4.27 12.89
C ILE A 311 -16.76 3.78 13.91
N ASP A 312 -17.94 4.38 13.94
CA ASP A 312 -19.00 4.03 14.89
C ASP A 312 -19.44 2.57 14.71
N ARG A 313 -19.57 2.11 13.46
CA ARG A 313 -19.90 0.70 13.17
C ARG A 313 -18.77 -0.25 13.54
N SER A 314 -17.53 0.08 13.22
CA SER A 314 -16.36 -0.71 13.59
C SER A 314 -16.27 -0.86 15.12
N ASN A 315 -16.41 0.22 15.85
CA ASN A 315 -16.43 0.19 17.32
C ASN A 315 -17.56 -0.68 17.88
N ALA A 316 -18.75 -0.61 17.28
CA ALA A 316 -19.88 -1.45 17.68
C ALA A 316 -19.59 -2.94 17.51
N LEU A 317 -18.85 -3.34 16.47
CA LEU A 317 -18.43 -4.73 16.27
C LEU A 317 -17.41 -5.18 17.32
N HIS A 318 -16.43 -4.36 17.66
CA HIS A 318 -15.44 -4.67 18.70
C HIS A 318 -16.07 -4.84 20.08
N HIS A 319 -17.14 -4.12 20.41
CA HIS A 319 -17.88 -4.30 21.66
C HIS A 319 -18.73 -5.58 21.70
N GLN A 320 -19.02 -6.20 20.57
CA GLN A 320 -19.80 -7.45 20.48
C GLN A 320 -18.94 -8.70 20.48
N LEU A 321 -17.65 -8.58 20.17
CA LEU A 321 -16.72 -9.71 20.22
C LEU A 321 -16.33 -10.01 21.67
N PRO A 322 -16.32 -11.30 22.10
CA PRO A 322 -15.74 -11.65 23.39
C PRO A 322 -14.25 -11.26 23.39
N PRO A 323 -13.69 -10.85 24.55
CA PRO A 323 -12.27 -10.53 24.63
C PRO A 323 -11.47 -11.70 24.10
N SER A 324 -10.47 -11.41 23.24
CA SER A 324 -9.55 -12.42 22.72
C SER A 324 -8.98 -13.21 23.89
N PRO A 325 -8.87 -14.55 23.78
CA PRO A 325 -8.21 -15.32 24.82
C PRO A 325 -6.81 -14.76 25.00
N THR A 326 -6.51 -14.34 26.21
CA THR A 326 -5.16 -13.92 26.63
C THR A 326 -4.18 -15.05 26.32
N PRO A 327 -2.98 -14.76 25.80
CA PRO A 327 -2.00 -15.73 25.38
C PRO A 327 -1.52 -16.64 26.51
#